data_48eb70eaf14a63949addc1aaa96fe2a7
#
_entry.id   48eb70eaf14a63949addc1aaa96fe2a7
#
_cell.length_a   1.000
_cell.length_b   1.000
_cell.length_c   1.000
_cell.angle_alpha   90.00
_cell.angle_beta   90.00
_cell.angle_gamma   90.00
#
_symmetry.space_group_name_H-M   'P 1'
#
loop_
_entity.id
_entity.type
_entity.pdbx_description
1 polymer ?
#
loop_
_entity_poly.entity_id
_entity_poly.type
_entity_poly.pdbx_seq_one_letter_code
_entity_poly.pdbx_strand_id
1 'polypeptide(L)'
;MILKSQVEWALHCCAILAGLPEGRYLSTKALAELHGLPKEYLSKALQSLSQASLVDTTLGPSGGYRLARPSSEINFLDIVEAVEGKARSFTCTNIRDNNPCRPAGYCDSKPCAVARVMWEADEAWRNTLRRVRLSDLVGTLSEEVPAELWQSTFEWVLKRAG
;
A
#
# COMPACT_ATOMS: atom_id res chain seq x y z
N MET A 1 -16.25 -1.78 0.45
CA MET A 1 -14.97 -1.56 -0.27
C MET A 1 -14.16 -2.83 -0.14
N ILE A 2 -13.66 -3.38 -1.22
CA ILE A 2 -12.82 -4.59 -1.24
C ILE A 2 -11.46 -4.16 -1.80
N LEU A 3 -10.38 -4.34 -1.04
CA LEU A 3 -9.02 -4.11 -1.52
C LEU A 3 -8.52 -5.33 -2.29
N LYS A 4 -7.65 -5.10 -3.27
CA LYS A 4 -6.97 -6.18 -4.00
C LYS A 4 -6.00 -6.91 -3.08
N SER A 5 -5.82 -8.21 -3.27
CA SER A 5 -4.81 -9.00 -2.52
C SER A 5 -3.39 -8.42 -2.65
N GLN A 6 -3.12 -7.72 -3.73
CA GLN A 6 -1.83 -7.04 -3.96
C GLN A 6 -1.50 -5.98 -2.90
N VAL A 7 -2.50 -5.41 -2.20
CA VAL A 7 -2.27 -4.46 -1.09
C VAL A 7 -1.60 -5.18 0.08
N GLU A 8 -2.13 -6.34 0.47
CA GLU A 8 -1.53 -7.18 1.51
C GLU A 8 -0.09 -7.56 1.15
N TRP A 9 0.12 -8.02 -0.09
CA TRP A 9 1.46 -8.39 -0.57
C TRP A 9 2.44 -7.22 -0.55
N ALA A 10 1.99 -6.03 -0.97
CA ALA A 10 2.81 -4.83 -0.96
C ALA A 10 3.22 -4.41 0.46
N LEU A 11 2.30 -4.47 1.42
CA LEU A 11 2.58 -4.16 2.83
C LEU A 11 3.61 -5.12 3.42
N HIS A 12 3.44 -6.43 3.23
CA HIS A 12 4.39 -7.44 3.70
C HIS A 12 5.75 -7.32 3.03
N CYS A 13 5.79 -7.11 1.71
CA CYS A 13 7.06 -6.89 1.00
C CYS A 13 7.78 -5.63 1.51
N CYS A 14 7.06 -4.52 1.71
CA CYS A 14 7.65 -3.30 2.26
C CYS A 14 8.20 -3.51 3.68
N ALA A 15 7.54 -4.31 4.52
CA ALA A 15 8.03 -4.65 5.86
C ALA A 15 9.36 -5.44 5.79
N ILE A 16 9.49 -6.39 4.87
CA ILE A 16 10.75 -7.10 4.63
C ILE A 16 11.84 -6.17 4.10
N LEU A 17 11.51 -5.32 3.11
CA LEU A 17 12.47 -4.36 2.54
C LEU A 17 12.96 -3.33 3.57
N ALA A 18 12.15 -3.01 4.58
CA ALA A 18 12.54 -2.11 5.66
C ALA A 18 13.70 -2.64 6.53
N GLY A 19 13.88 -3.96 6.57
CA GLY A 19 14.97 -4.61 7.30
C GLY A 19 16.25 -4.81 6.49
N LEU A 20 16.28 -4.41 5.21
CA LEU A 20 17.49 -4.56 4.40
C LEU A 20 18.57 -3.55 4.82
N PRO A 21 19.83 -3.97 4.86
CA PRO A 21 20.95 -3.06 5.01
C PRO A 21 21.04 -2.05 3.87
N GLU A 22 21.63 -0.91 4.12
CA GLU A 22 21.83 0.13 3.12
C GLU A 22 22.59 -0.43 1.89
N GLY A 23 22.12 -0.01 0.70
CA GLY A 23 22.71 -0.44 -0.57
C GLY A 23 22.32 -1.86 -1.03
N ARG A 24 21.59 -2.62 -0.23
CA ARG A 24 21.14 -3.98 -0.60
C ARG A 24 19.77 -3.97 -1.25
N TYR A 25 19.58 -4.88 -2.18
CA TYR A 25 18.32 -5.07 -2.92
C TYR A 25 17.84 -6.51 -2.80
N LEU A 26 16.53 -6.72 -2.80
CA LEU A 26 15.93 -8.05 -2.80
C LEU A 26 15.12 -8.26 -4.07
N SER A 27 15.40 -9.34 -4.78
CA SER A 27 14.76 -9.63 -6.06
C SER A 27 13.27 -9.97 -5.89
N THR A 28 12.47 -9.71 -6.94
CA THR A 28 11.06 -10.15 -6.98
C THR A 28 10.93 -11.65 -6.76
N LYS A 29 11.89 -12.43 -7.27
CA LYS A 29 11.91 -13.90 -7.09
C LYS A 29 12.02 -14.26 -5.60
N ALA A 30 12.95 -13.63 -4.88
CA ALA A 30 13.14 -13.88 -3.46
C ALA A 30 11.91 -13.46 -2.63
N LEU A 31 11.33 -12.29 -2.92
CA LEU A 31 10.09 -11.84 -2.26
C LEU A 31 8.90 -12.79 -2.53
N ALA A 32 8.76 -13.24 -3.77
CA ALA A 32 7.71 -14.18 -4.16
C ALA A 32 7.89 -15.55 -3.48
N GLU A 33 9.14 -16.05 -3.40
CA GLU A 33 9.48 -17.29 -2.71
C GLU A 33 9.19 -17.20 -1.21
N LEU A 34 9.59 -16.09 -0.56
CA LEU A 34 9.37 -15.87 0.87
C LEU A 34 7.88 -15.92 1.26
N HIS A 35 7.03 -15.35 0.44
CA HIS A 35 5.59 -15.25 0.72
C HIS A 35 4.73 -16.29 0.00
N GLY A 36 5.33 -17.19 -0.79
CA GLY A 36 4.58 -18.19 -1.57
C GLY A 36 3.67 -17.57 -2.63
N LEU A 37 4.08 -16.46 -3.26
CA LEU A 37 3.26 -15.70 -4.20
C LEU A 37 3.65 -15.93 -5.66
N PRO A 38 2.69 -15.82 -6.60
CA PRO A 38 3.01 -15.84 -8.03
C PRO A 38 3.83 -14.60 -8.41
N LYS A 39 5.05 -14.81 -8.92
CA LYS A 39 6.02 -13.76 -9.25
C LYS A 39 5.46 -12.68 -10.18
N GLU A 40 4.69 -13.06 -11.18
CA GLU A 40 4.13 -12.17 -12.20
C GLU A 40 3.14 -11.16 -11.59
N TYR A 41 2.32 -11.62 -10.64
CA TYR A 41 1.36 -10.77 -9.94
C TYR A 41 2.06 -9.87 -8.92
N LEU A 42 3.04 -10.41 -8.19
CA LEU A 42 3.85 -9.63 -7.25
C LEU A 42 4.64 -8.53 -7.98
N SER A 43 5.17 -8.82 -9.17
CA SER A 43 5.88 -7.83 -10.01
C SER A 43 5.04 -6.59 -10.28
N LYS A 44 3.72 -6.74 -10.51
CA LYS A 44 2.81 -5.60 -10.74
C LYS A 44 2.68 -4.73 -9.51
N ALA A 45 2.54 -5.33 -8.32
CA ALA A 45 2.49 -4.59 -7.06
C ALA A 45 3.78 -3.82 -6.81
N LEU A 46 4.94 -4.46 -7.00
CA LEU A 46 6.25 -3.82 -6.82
C LEU A 46 6.50 -2.70 -7.84
N GLN A 47 6.05 -2.85 -9.08
CA GLN A 47 6.08 -1.79 -10.09
C GLN A 47 5.22 -0.58 -9.68
N SER A 48 4.02 -0.81 -9.13
CA SER A 48 3.17 0.26 -8.60
C SER A 48 3.85 1.00 -7.46
N LEU A 49 4.53 0.30 -6.53
CA LEU A 49 5.31 0.91 -5.47
C LEU A 49 6.49 1.75 -6.01
N SER A 50 7.17 1.26 -7.06
CA SER A 50 8.26 1.99 -7.72
C SER A 50 7.76 3.26 -8.42
N GLN A 51 6.64 3.19 -9.13
CA GLN A 51 6.00 4.35 -9.76
C GLN A 51 5.57 5.42 -8.74
N ALA A 52 5.19 4.98 -7.54
CA ALA A 52 4.87 5.87 -6.42
C ALA A 52 6.11 6.36 -5.63
N SER A 53 7.32 6.01 -6.07
CA SER A 53 8.59 6.35 -5.40
C SER A 53 8.66 5.86 -3.94
N LEU A 54 8.02 4.73 -3.65
CA LEU A 54 8.09 4.06 -2.35
C LEU A 54 9.25 3.06 -2.28
N VAL A 55 9.62 2.52 -3.44
CA VAL A 55 10.76 1.62 -3.58
C VAL A 55 11.64 2.05 -4.76
N ASP A 56 12.94 1.90 -4.60
CA ASP A 56 13.92 1.97 -5.67
C ASP A 56 14.10 0.59 -6.29
N THR A 57 14.46 0.56 -7.56
CA THR A 57 14.75 -0.68 -8.28
C THR A 57 16.08 -0.57 -9.01
N THR A 58 16.81 -1.69 -9.06
CA THR A 58 18.01 -1.82 -9.90
C THR A 58 17.94 -3.11 -10.71
N LEU A 59 18.58 -3.07 -11.88
CA LEU A 59 18.63 -4.19 -12.82
C LEU A 59 19.88 -5.03 -12.60
N GLY A 60 19.86 -6.24 -13.15
CA GLY A 60 21.00 -7.16 -13.14
C GLY A 60 20.86 -8.33 -12.16
N PRO A 61 21.88 -9.19 -12.07
CA PRO A 61 21.85 -10.40 -11.24
C PRO A 61 21.67 -10.12 -9.74
N SER A 62 22.24 -9.02 -9.27
CA SER A 62 22.09 -8.53 -7.89
C SER A 62 20.97 -7.48 -7.75
N GLY A 63 20.16 -7.33 -8.80
CA GLY A 63 19.08 -6.34 -8.83
C GLY A 63 17.85 -6.76 -8.05
N GLY A 64 16.98 -5.79 -7.85
CA GLY A 64 15.73 -6.00 -7.11
C GLY A 64 15.16 -4.68 -6.61
N TYR A 65 14.58 -4.73 -5.44
CA TYR A 65 13.87 -3.63 -4.79
C TYR A 65 14.45 -3.35 -3.40
N ARG A 66 14.44 -2.08 -3.01
CA ARG A 66 14.66 -1.60 -1.65
C ARG A 66 13.71 -0.45 -1.37
N LEU A 67 13.53 -0.04 -0.12
CA LEU A 67 12.80 1.18 0.16
C LEU A 67 13.56 2.40 -0.41
N ALA A 68 12.81 3.34 -1.02
CA ALA A 68 13.36 4.59 -1.56
C ALA A 68 13.59 5.66 -0.47
N ARG A 69 12.97 5.47 0.70
CA ARG A 69 13.07 6.36 1.86
C ARG A 69 12.87 5.56 3.16
N PRO A 70 13.23 6.13 4.33
CA PRO A 70 13.10 5.45 5.61
C PRO A 70 11.66 4.96 5.87
N SER A 71 11.50 3.80 6.49
CA SER A 71 10.19 3.22 6.84
C SER A 71 9.34 4.14 7.74
N SER A 72 9.97 5.00 8.52
CA SER A 72 9.32 6.02 9.33
C SER A 72 8.67 7.16 8.50
N GLU A 73 9.02 7.29 7.23
CA GLU A 73 8.47 8.29 6.30
C GLU A 73 7.42 7.71 5.34
N ILE A 74 7.20 6.41 5.41
CA ILE A 74 6.19 5.70 4.61
C ILE A 74 5.04 5.31 5.53
N ASN A 75 3.80 5.67 5.18
CA ASN A 75 2.61 5.24 5.90
C ASN A 75 1.80 4.20 5.10
N PHE A 76 0.87 3.53 5.76
CA PHE A 76 0.04 2.51 5.13
C PHE A 76 -0.77 3.05 3.94
N LEU A 77 -1.26 4.30 4.04
CA LEU A 77 -2.03 4.90 2.95
C LEU A 77 -1.18 5.08 1.69
N ASP A 78 0.10 5.45 1.83
CA ASP A 78 1.02 5.58 0.69
C ASP A 78 1.09 4.27 -0.10
N ILE A 79 1.22 3.14 0.60
CA ILE A 79 1.32 1.81 -0.01
C ILE A 79 -0.02 1.39 -0.64
N VAL A 80 -1.12 1.60 0.08
CA VAL A 80 -2.47 1.29 -0.42
C VAL A 80 -2.79 2.10 -1.67
N GLU A 81 -2.54 3.41 -1.66
CA GLU A 81 -2.78 4.29 -2.82
C GLU A 81 -1.87 3.97 -4.02
N ALA A 82 -0.67 3.48 -3.79
CA ALA A 82 0.21 3.03 -4.86
C ALA A 82 -0.38 1.83 -5.64
N VAL A 83 -1.07 0.92 -4.94
CA VAL A 83 -1.64 -0.30 -5.53
C VAL A 83 -3.08 -0.08 -6.04
N GLU A 84 -3.91 0.63 -5.28
CA GLU A 84 -5.34 0.82 -5.58
C GLU A 84 -5.62 2.09 -6.38
N GLY A 85 -4.73 3.05 -6.31
CA GLY A 85 -4.96 4.41 -6.80
C GLY A 85 -5.58 5.31 -5.73
N LYS A 86 -5.68 6.61 -6.08
CA LYS A 86 -6.13 7.67 -5.15
C LYS A 86 -7.62 7.98 -5.27
N ALA A 87 -8.36 7.26 -6.11
CA ALA A 87 -9.78 7.51 -6.31
C ALA A 87 -10.56 7.25 -5.02
N ARG A 88 -11.60 8.07 -4.79
CA ARG A 88 -12.55 7.82 -3.70
C ARG A 88 -13.36 6.57 -3.95
N SER A 89 -13.72 5.87 -2.88
CA SER A 89 -14.55 4.67 -2.95
C SER A 89 -16.00 4.93 -3.37
N PHE A 90 -16.45 6.19 -3.28
CA PHE A 90 -17.81 6.59 -3.65
C PHE A 90 -17.81 7.75 -4.64
N THR A 91 -18.54 7.58 -5.75
CA THR A 91 -18.81 8.62 -6.74
C THR A 91 -20.29 8.99 -6.71
N CYS A 92 -20.58 10.27 -6.48
CA CYS A 92 -21.95 10.79 -6.56
C CYS A 92 -22.33 10.97 -8.04
N THR A 93 -23.44 10.35 -8.45
CA THR A 93 -24.00 10.48 -9.82
C THR A 93 -25.07 11.57 -9.90
N ASN A 94 -25.28 12.33 -8.84
CA ASN A 94 -26.24 13.45 -8.77
C ASN A 94 -27.69 13.04 -9.12
N ILE A 95 -28.11 11.85 -8.69
CA ILE A 95 -29.45 11.33 -9.01
C ILE A 95 -30.61 12.27 -8.62
N ARG A 96 -30.36 13.25 -7.72
CA ARG A 96 -31.33 14.28 -7.33
C ARG A 96 -31.78 15.17 -8.51
N ASP A 97 -30.93 15.32 -9.53
CA ASP A 97 -31.22 16.12 -10.71
C ASP A 97 -32.35 15.49 -11.55
N ASN A 98 -32.58 14.18 -11.38
CA ASN A 98 -33.64 13.44 -12.08
C ASN A 98 -35.01 13.53 -11.34
N ASN A 99 -35.13 14.28 -10.23
CA ASN A 99 -36.38 14.41 -9.51
C ASN A 99 -37.41 15.20 -10.33
N PRO A 100 -38.56 14.60 -10.70
CA PRO A 100 -39.58 15.24 -11.53
C PRO A 100 -40.24 16.46 -10.83
N CYS A 101 -40.14 16.55 -9.50
CA CYS A 101 -40.68 17.68 -8.74
C CYS A 101 -39.66 18.80 -8.58
N ARG A 102 -38.47 18.70 -9.16
CA ARG A 102 -37.43 19.72 -9.06
C ARG A 102 -37.82 20.98 -9.85
N PRO A 103 -37.89 22.17 -9.21
CA PRO A 103 -38.21 23.39 -9.95
C PRO A 103 -37.22 23.70 -11.04
N ALA A 104 -37.67 24.25 -12.16
CA ALA A 104 -36.80 24.71 -13.23
C ALA A 104 -35.81 25.76 -12.71
N GLY A 105 -34.51 25.58 -13.04
CA GLY A 105 -33.45 26.50 -12.58
C GLY A 105 -33.01 26.34 -11.13
N TYR A 106 -33.56 25.37 -10.40
CA TYR A 106 -33.10 25.09 -9.03
C TYR A 106 -31.68 24.52 -9.04
N CYS A 107 -30.79 25.14 -8.25
CA CYS A 107 -29.43 24.66 -8.03
C CYS A 107 -29.25 24.32 -6.55
N ASP A 108 -28.64 23.17 -6.27
CA ASP A 108 -28.28 22.83 -4.90
C ASP A 108 -27.13 23.71 -4.41
N SER A 109 -27.31 24.32 -3.25
CA SER A 109 -26.27 25.13 -2.60
C SER A 109 -25.15 24.31 -1.96
N LYS A 110 -25.36 23.00 -1.78
CA LYS A 110 -24.42 22.09 -1.12
C LYS A 110 -24.38 20.75 -1.85
N PRO A 111 -23.25 20.03 -1.78
CA PRO A 111 -23.16 18.65 -2.27
C PRO A 111 -24.21 17.75 -1.62
N CYS A 112 -24.60 16.68 -2.30
CA CYS A 112 -25.55 15.70 -1.82
C CYS A 112 -25.21 15.24 -0.38
N ALA A 113 -26.21 15.17 0.50
CA ALA A 113 -26.01 14.73 1.87
C ALA A 113 -25.44 13.30 1.92
N VAL A 114 -25.92 12.41 1.05
CA VAL A 114 -25.39 11.03 0.92
C VAL A 114 -23.91 11.08 0.53
N ALA A 115 -23.53 11.89 -0.47
CA ALA A 115 -22.16 12.01 -0.89
C ALA A 115 -21.24 12.55 0.22
N ARG A 116 -21.71 13.52 1.00
CA ARG A 116 -20.95 14.08 2.14
C ARG A 116 -20.64 13.03 3.18
N VAL A 117 -21.62 12.23 3.57
CA VAL A 117 -21.41 11.13 4.54
C VAL A 117 -20.44 10.07 3.99
N MET A 118 -20.60 9.69 2.73
CA MET A 118 -19.70 8.70 2.10
C MET A 118 -18.26 9.21 1.95
N TRP A 119 -18.09 10.48 1.65
CA TRP A 119 -16.76 11.11 1.58
C TRP A 119 -16.11 11.26 2.95
N GLU A 120 -16.89 11.55 3.98
CA GLU A 120 -16.42 11.60 5.38
C GLU A 120 -15.95 10.21 5.83
N ALA A 121 -16.71 9.16 5.54
CA ALA A 121 -16.33 7.79 5.84
C ALA A 121 -15.05 7.37 5.11
N ASP A 122 -14.91 7.72 3.81
CA ASP A 122 -13.69 7.47 3.03
C ASP A 122 -12.49 8.19 3.64
N GLU A 123 -12.66 9.45 4.05
CA GLU A 123 -11.58 10.23 4.68
C GLU A 123 -11.21 9.69 6.08
N ALA A 124 -12.16 9.23 6.86
CA ALA A 124 -11.90 8.61 8.16
C ALA A 124 -11.05 7.33 8.00
N TRP A 125 -11.39 6.49 7.02
CA TRP A 125 -10.59 5.31 6.66
C TRP A 125 -9.17 5.69 6.22
N ARG A 126 -9.03 6.66 5.31
CA ARG A 126 -7.71 7.15 4.86
C ARG A 126 -6.89 7.71 6.00
N ASN A 127 -7.50 8.48 6.89
CA ASN A 127 -6.81 9.04 8.05
C ASN A 127 -6.31 7.97 9.00
N THR A 128 -7.03 6.86 9.16
CA THR A 128 -6.56 5.72 9.96
C THR A 128 -5.28 5.13 9.36
N LEU A 129 -5.25 4.87 8.05
CA LEU A 129 -4.07 4.33 7.38
C LEU A 129 -2.90 5.32 7.35
N ARG A 130 -3.16 6.62 7.23
CA ARG A 130 -2.14 7.67 7.20
C ARG A 130 -1.38 7.80 8.53
N ARG A 131 -2.01 7.45 9.64
CA ARG A 131 -1.40 7.52 10.98
C ARG A 131 -0.43 6.39 11.28
N VAL A 132 -0.56 5.25 10.61
CA VAL A 132 0.29 4.07 10.84
C VAL A 132 1.48 4.12 9.90
N ARG A 133 2.68 4.17 10.45
CA ARG A 133 3.93 4.14 9.68
C ARG A 133 4.36 2.69 9.41
N LEU A 134 5.12 2.50 8.35
CA LEU A 134 5.70 1.20 8.06
C LEU A 134 6.66 0.75 9.17
N SER A 135 7.36 1.70 9.82
CA SER A 135 8.19 1.44 11.01
C SER A 135 7.38 0.86 12.18
N ASP A 136 6.12 1.31 12.37
CA ASP A 136 5.25 0.82 13.44
C ASP A 136 4.86 -0.65 13.18
N LEU A 137 4.57 -0.99 11.91
CA LEU A 137 4.33 -2.38 11.50
C LEU A 137 5.54 -3.26 11.78
N VAL A 138 6.74 -2.81 11.39
CA VAL A 138 7.98 -3.56 11.63
C VAL A 138 8.22 -3.77 13.12
N GLY A 139 7.98 -2.74 13.94
CA GLY A 139 8.04 -2.83 15.41
C GLY A 139 7.08 -3.89 15.94
N THR A 140 5.79 -3.83 15.55
CA THR A 140 4.78 -4.82 15.95
C THR A 140 5.16 -6.24 15.53
N LEU A 141 5.63 -6.43 14.29
CA LEU A 141 6.05 -7.75 13.81
C LEU A 141 7.24 -8.30 14.60
N SER A 142 8.18 -7.44 15.01
CA SER A 142 9.33 -7.86 15.82
C SER A 142 8.96 -8.29 17.24
N GLU A 143 7.83 -7.82 17.76
CA GLU A 143 7.30 -8.19 19.09
C GLU A 143 6.38 -9.43 19.03
N GLU A 144 5.56 -9.55 17.99
CA GLU A 144 4.54 -10.62 17.87
C GLU A 144 5.09 -11.91 17.24
N VAL A 145 6.11 -11.80 16.34
CA VAL A 145 6.71 -12.96 15.69
C VAL A 145 7.75 -13.59 16.65
N PRO A 146 7.75 -14.92 16.84
CA PRO A 146 8.78 -15.58 17.64
C PRO A 146 10.18 -15.21 17.20
N ALA A 147 11.08 -14.89 18.14
CA ALA A 147 12.42 -14.37 17.86
C ALA A 147 13.23 -15.27 16.92
N GLU A 148 13.13 -16.60 17.09
CA GLU A 148 13.80 -17.59 16.22
C GLU A 148 13.30 -17.49 14.77
N LEU A 149 11.99 -17.34 14.56
CA LEU A 149 11.39 -17.21 13.24
C LEU A 149 11.78 -15.87 12.60
N TRP A 150 11.75 -14.79 13.37
CA TRP A 150 12.18 -13.47 12.94
C TRP A 150 13.63 -13.49 12.47
N GLN A 151 14.54 -14.02 13.30
CA GLN A 151 15.95 -14.16 12.96
C GLN A 151 16.17 -15.02 11.72
N SER A 152 15.57 -16.20 11.66
CA SER A 152 15.68 -17.12 10.53
C SER A 152 15.20 -16.48 9.22
N THR A 153 14.12 -15.70 9.28
CA THR A 153 13.58 -14.98 8.13
C THR A 153 14.58 -13.96 7.61
N PHE A 154 15.15 -13.14 8.50
CA PHE A 154 16.15 -12.14 8.08
C PHE A 154 17.46 -12.75 7.62
N GLU A 155 17.94 -13.82 8.23
CA GLU A 155 19.10 -14.56 7.72
C GLU A 155 18.86 -15.08 6.30
N TRP A 156 17.67 -15.62 6.05
CA TRP A 156 17.26 -16.11 4.73
C TRP A 156 17.22 -14.96 3.71
N VAL A 157 16.67 -13.81 4.09
CA VAL A 157 16.59 -12.60 3.27
C VAL A 157 18.00 -12.07 2.95
N LEU A 158 18.86 -11.93 3.96
CA LEU A 158 20.22 -11.39 3.79
C LEU A 158 21.10 -12.24 2.88
N LYS A 159 20.92 -13.57 2.89
CA LYS A 159 21.62 -14.49 1.97
C LYS A 159 21.22 -14.29 0.50
N ARG A 160 20.07 -13.71 0.23
CA ARG A 160 19.50 -13.50 -1.12
C ARG A 160 19.52 -12.05 -1.57
N ALA A 161 19.81 -11.13 -0.69
CA ALA A 161 19.96 -9.72 -1.02
C ALA A 161 21.27 -9.47 -1.77
N GLY A 162 21.21 -8.71 -2.86
CA GLY A 162 22.33 -8.30 -3.70
C GLY A 162 22.82 -6.90 -3.36
#